data_e78cb8eeacc0f70fc774c3df0771949f
#
_entry.id   e78cb8eeacc0f70fc774c3df0771949f
#
_cell.length_a   1.000
_cell.length_b   1.000
_cell.length_c   1.000
_cell.angle_alpha   90.00
_cell.angle_beta   90.00
_cell.angle_gamma   90.00
#
_symmetry.space_group_name_H-M   'P 1'
#
loop_
_entity.id
_entity.type
_entity.pdbx_description
1 polymer ?
#
loop_
_entity_poly.entity_id
_entity_poly.type
_entity_poly.pdbx_seq_one_letter_code
_entity_poly.pdbx_strand_id
1 'polypeptide(L)'
;MAEGTTQEAISNDDFEKIYIIFPESKEEQQKIAEILETIDNAIEKTDKIIEKYKRIKQGLMQDLLIKGIDENGQIRSEKTHKFKDSPLGRIPEEWEVVELGEIFKLKSGTPKPTDTSRFGKYPVYGGNGVLGYSNYKNFDRDTIIIGRVGEYCGSVYVATEGWVTDNALYVAEKKVTFLDLFLLHLLEYINLNKYSAETGQPLMTQSIIYDIKIPFPPLSEQMRISSILSQIDETIEKEQNYKQKLEKIKQGLMEDLLTGKVRVNCLIKEIYEQG
;
A
#
# COMPACT_ATOMS: atom_id res chain seq x y z
N MET A 1 -17.14 -19.04 -31.62
CA MET A 1 -15.76 -19.36 -32.07
C MET A 1 -14.85 -18.86 -30.98
N ALA A 2 -14.17 -19.76 -30.29
CA ALA A 2 -13.26 -19.41 -29.20
C ALA A 2 -11.94 -18.96 -29.84
N GLU A 3 -11.54 -17.70 -29.60
CA GLU A 3 -10.22 -17.24 -29.90
C GLU A 3 -9.23 -17.87 -28.93
N GLY A 4 -8.41 -18.80 -29.45
CA GLY A 4 -7.34 -19.40 -28.70
C GLY A 4 -6.25 -18.39 -28.45
N THR A 5 -5.89 -18.15 -27.19
CA THR A 5 -4.66 -17.49 -26.79
C THR A 5 -3.48 -18.31 -27.27
N THR A 6 -2.83 -17.88 -28.35
CA THR A 6 -1.53 -18.40 -28.77
C THR A 6 -0.50 -18.02 -27.71
N GLN A 7 -0.07 -18.97 -26.89
CA GLN A 7 1.15 -18.80 -26.10
C GLN A 7 2.33 -18.74 -27.08
N GLU A 8 3.01 -17.62 -27.13
CA GLU A 8 4.28 -17.50 -27.85
C GLU A 8 5.31 -18.36 -27.09
N ALA A 9 5.77 -19.44 -27.71
CA ALA A 9 6.82 -20.29 -27.17
C ALA A 9 8.08 -20.11 -28.02
N ILE A 10 9.23 -19.94 -27.36
CA ILE A 10 10.53 -19.93 -28.03
C ILE A 10 10.87 -21.39 -28.41
N SER A 11 11.12 -21.66 -29.65
CA SER A 11 11.58 -22.99 -30.11
C SER A 11 13.05 -23.25 -29.73
N ASN A 12 13.46 -24.52 -29.67
CA ASN A 12 14.87 -24.86 -29.44
C ASN A 12 15.77 -24.26 -30.55
N ASP A 13 15.30 -24.23 -31.78
CA ASP A 13 16.02 -23.65 -32.91
C ASP A 13 16.21 -22.15 -32.80
N ASP A 14 15.27 -21.42 -32.16
CA ASP A 14 15.39 -20.00 -31.90
C ASP A 14 16.32 -19.73 -30.71
N PHE A 15 16.30 -20.62 -29.70
CA PHE A 15 17.21 -20.52 -28.58
C PHE A 15 18.68 -20.71 -28.99
N GLU A 16 18.97 -21.64 -29.88
CA GLU A 16 20.34 -21.87 -30.43
C GLU A 16 20.90 -20.69 -31.27
N LYS A 17 20.03 -19.79 -31.72
CA LYS A 17 20.44 -18.58 -32.51
C LYS A 17 20.70 -17.37 -31.60
N ILE A 18 20.51 -17.48 -30.30
CA ILE A 18 20.77 -16.37 -29.39
C ILE A 18 22.28 -16.24 -29.16
N TYR A 19 22.84 -15.10 -29.56
CA TYR A 19 24.22 -14.74 -29.26
C TYR A 19 24.29 -14.06 -27.91
N ILE A 20 25.17 -14.57 -27.04
CA ILE A 20 25.48 -13.97 -25.74
C ILE A 20 26.93 -13.50 -25.73
N ILE A 21 27.16 -12.33 -25.15
CA ILE A 21 28.48 -11.77 -24.88
C ILE A 21 28.85 -12.14 -23.46
N PHE A 22 30.06 -12.67 -23.25
CA PHE A 22 30.55 -12.97 -21.89
C PHE A 22 32.07 -12.76 -21.82
N PRO A 23 32.66 -12.42 -20.67
CA PRO A 23 34.09 -12.32 -20.49
C PRO A 23 34.78 -13.67 -20.66
N GLU A 24 35.96 -13.70 -21.30
CA GLU A 24 36.76 -14.93 -21.46
C GLU A 24 37.38 -15.38 -20.12
N SER A 25 37.74 -14.43 -19.24
CA SER A 25 38.31 -14.73 -17.92
C SER A 25 37.24 -15.24 -16.96
N LYS A 26 37.47 -16.40 -16.38
CA LYS A 26 36.60 -16.97 -15.33
C LYS A 26 36.58 -16.11 -14.07
N GLU A 27 37.71 -15.51 -13.74
CA GLU A 27 37.84 -14.59 -12.60
C GLU A 27 36.92 -13.36 -12.77
N GLU A 28 36.85 -12.85 -14.01
CA GLU A 28 35.95 -11.74 -14.33
C GLU A 28 34.48 -12.16 -14.26
N GLN A 29 34.12 -13.32 -14.81
CA GLN A 29 32.77 -13.89 -14.70
C GLN A 29 32.37 -14.05 -13.23
N GLN A 30 33.26 -14.60 -12.40
CA GLN A 30 33.01 -14.79 -10.97
C GLN A 30 32.84 -13.45 -10.26
N LYS A 31 33.66 -12.43 -10.56
CA LYS A 31 33.57 -11.11 -9.96
C LYS A 31 32.27 -10.38 -10.33
N ILE A 32 31.82 -10.52 -11.57
CA ILE A 32 30.50 -10.00 -12.02
C ILE A 32 29.38 -10.70 -11.25
N ALA A 33 29.44 -12.02 -11.11
CA ALA A 33 28.44 -12.79 -10.35
C ALA A 33 28.39 -12.34 -8.90
N GLU A 34 29.53 -12.17 -8.21
CA GLU A 34 29.63 -11.67 -6.84
C GLU A 34 28.99 -10.28 -6.65
N ILE A 35 29.23 -9.38 -7.61
CA ILE A 35 28.65 -8.02 -7.57
C ILE A 35 27.12 -8.10 -7.70
N LEU A 36 26.60 -8.87 -8.65
CA LEU A 36 25.17 -9.03 -8.86
C LEU A 36 24.51 -9.77 -7.69
N GLU A 37 25.16 -10.78 -7.12
CA GLU A 37 24.67 -11.47 -5.92
C GLU A 37 24.62 -10.54 -4.70
N THR A 38 25.59 -9.64 -4.57
CA THR A 38 25.60 -8.66 -3.47
C THR A 38 24.38 -7.76 -3.51
N ILE A 39 23.99 -7.26 -4.68
CA ILE A 39 22.79 -6.41 -4.82
C ILE A 39 21.52 -7.23 -4.64
N ASP A 40 21.46 -8.48 -5.11
CA ASP A 40 20.33 -9.38 -4.90
C ASP A 40 20.11 -9.68 -3.43
N ASN A 41 21.18 -9.97 -2.70
CA ASN A 41 21.13 -10.15 -1.26
C ASN A 41 20.64 -8.90 -0.51
N ALA A 42 20.98 -7.69 -0.99
CA ALA A 42 20.49 -6.44 -0.41
C ALA A 42 18.99 -6.26 -0.67
N ILE A 43 18.50 -6.58 -1.86
CA ILE A 43 17.08 -6.54 -2.21
C ILE A 43 16.30 -7.54 -1.34
N GLU A 44 16.75 -8.77 -1.25
CA GLU A 44 16.11 -9.81 -0.43
C GLU A 44 16.04 -9.45 1.06
N LYS A 45 17.12 -8.86 1.61
CA LYS A 45 17.13 -8.38 3.00
C LYS A 45 16.11 -7.27 3.20
N THR A 46 16.02 -6.34 2.25
CA THR A 46 15.04 -5.24 2.31
C THR A 46 13.60 -5.77 2.25
N ASP A 47 13.32 -6.78 1.40
CA ASP A 47 12.02 -7.44 1.38
C ASP A 47 11.65 -8.06 2.72
N LYS A 48 12.59 -8.77 3.35
CA LYS A 48 12.38 -9.34 4.70
C LYS A 48 12.08 -8.27 5.76
N ILE A 49 12.72 -7.10 5.65
CA ILE A 49 12.47 -5.95 6.53
C ILE A 49 11.05 -5.41 6.30
N ILE A 50 10.64 -5.20 5.05
CA ILE A 50 9.29 -4.73 4.69
C ILE A 50 8.24 -5.70 5.23
N GLU A 51 8.40 -7.01 5.02
CA GLU A 51 7.47 -8.00 5.54
C GLU A 51 7.40 -8.00 7.07
N LYS A 52 8.53 -7.84 7.75
CA LYS A 52 8.56 -7.72 9.21
C LYS A 52 7.75 -6.51 9.68
N TYR A 53 7.93 -5.34 9.08
CA TYR A 53 7.16 -4.14 9.44
C TYR A 53 5.67 -4.28 9.13
N LYS A 54 5.29 -4.91 8.01
CA LYS A 54 3.89 -5.22 7.71
C LYS A 54 3.25 -6.10 8.78
N ARG A 55 3.96 -7.12 9.28
CA ARG A 55 3.47 -7.98 10.39
C ARG A 55 3.37 -7.21 11.71
N ILE A 56 4.33 -6.33 11.99
CA ILE A 56 4.28 -5.45 13.16
C ILE A 56 3.06 -4.52 13.05
N LYS A 57 2.84 -3.87 11.89
CA LYS A 57 1.65 -3.03 11.65
C LYS A 57 0.36 -3.81 11.93
N GLN A 58 0.24 -5.01 11.39
CA GLN A 58 -0.94 -5.86 11.57
C GLN A 58 -1.20 -6.18 13.06
N GLY A 59 -0.16 -6.54 13.82
CA GLY A 59 -0.28 -6.78 15.26
C GLY A 59 -0.67 -5.51 16.03
N LEU A 60 -0.03 -4.37 15.71
CA LEU A 60 -0.36 -3.09 16.31
C LEU A 60 -1.79 -2.64 15.97
N MET A 61 -2.25 -2.81 14.74
CA MET A 61 -3.63 -2.50 14.37
C MET A 61 -4.61 -3.32 15.19
N GLN A 62 -4.37 -4.62 15.39
CA GLN A 62 -5.19 -5.47 16.22
C GLN A 62 -5.25 -4.99 17.67
N ASP A 63 -4.13 -4.60 18.25
CA ASP A 63 -4.09 -4.15 19.65
C ASP A 63 -4.64 -2.73 19.81
N LEU A 64 -4.19 -1.78 18.99
CA LEU A 64 -4.53 -0.36 19.13
C LEU A 64 -5.98 -0.04 18.74
N LEU A 65 -6.52 -0.73 17.74
CA LEU A 65 -7.88 -0.48 17.23
C LEU A 65 -8.97 -1.27 17.99
N ILE A 66 -8.57 -2.22 18.87
CA ILE A 66 -9.50 -2.99 19.70
C ILE A 66 -9.34 -2.63 21.18
N LYS A 67 -8.10 -2.62 21.70
CA LYS A 67 -7.80 -2.38 23.10
C LYS A 67 -7.44 -0.93 23.40
N GLY A 68 -6.97 -0.20 22.40
CA GLY A 68 -6.54 1.18 22.53
C GLY A 68 -5.24 1.37 23.29
N ILE A 69 -4.93 2.63 23.54
CA ILE A 69 -3.70 3.08 24.20
C ILE A 69 -4.04 4.12 25.27
N ASP A 70 -3.46 3.98 26.44
CA ASP A 70 -3.65 4.92 27.52
C ASP A 70 -2.87 6.24 27.34
N GLU A 71 -2.96 7.14 28.30
CA GLU A 71 -2.26 8.43 28.27
C GLU A 71 -0.74 8.30 28.40
N ASN A 72 -0.25 7.17 28.93
CA ASN A 72 1.17 6.87 29.10
C ASN A 72 1.77 6.13 27.90
N GLY A 73 0.99 5.89 26.84
CA GLY A 73 1.44 5.17 25.67
C GLY A 73 1.44 3.65 25.83
N GLN A 74 0.73 3.11 26.82
CA GLN A 74 0.63 1.67 27.04
C GLN A 74 -0.64 1.09 26.42
N ILE A 75 -0.51 -0.03 25.73
CA ILE A 75 -1.68 -0.79 25.23
C ILE A 75 -2.50 -1.26 26.43
N ARG A 76 -3.82 -0.98 26.41
CA ARG A 76 -4.69 -1.38 27.51
C ARG A 76 -4.84 -2.90 27.60
N SER A 77 -5.00 -3.38 28.83
CA SER A 77 -5.34 -4.76 29.10
C SER A 77 -6.43 -4.84 30.17
N GLU A 78 -7.23 -5.91 30.16
CA GLU A 78 -8.28 -6.13 31.16
C GLU A 78 -7.73 -6.31 32.59
N LYS A 79 -6.42 -6.54 32.74
CA LYS A 79 -5.77 -6.61 34.06
C LYS A 79 -5.52 -5.24 34.66
N THR A 80 -5.40 -4.21 33.83
CA THR A 80 -4.98 -2.86 34.26
C THR A 80 -6.02 -1.78 33.98
N HIS A 81 -6.97 -2.05 33.07
CA HIS A 81 -7.99 -1.09 32.64
C HIS A 81 -9.38 -1.72 32.65
N LYS A 82 -10.40 -0.89 32.70
CA LYS A 82 -11.80 -1.33 32.63
C LYS A 82 -12.22 -1.50 31.17
N PHE A 83 -12.95 -2.57 30.91
CA PHE A 83 -13.54 -2.91 29.63
C PHE A 83 -15.03 -3.19 29.81
N LYS A 84 -15.82 -2.91 28.79
CA LYS A 84 -17.25 -3.22 28.72
C LYS A 84 -17.55 -4.17 27.56
N ASP A 85 -18.63 -4.92 27.69
CA ASP A 85 -19.16 -5.74 26.62
C ASP A 85 -19.83 -4.87 25.56
N SER A 86 -19.64 -5.21 24.30
CA SER A 86 -20.23 -4.53 23.15
C SER A 86 -20.58 -5.50 22.03
N PRO A 87 -21.36 -5.09 21.00
CA PRO A 87 -21.61 -5.91 19.83
C PRO A 87 -20.32 -6.29 19.04
N LEU A 88 -19.22 -5.60 19.28
CA LEU A 88 -17.91 -5.84 18.65
C LEU A 88 -16.97 -6.67 19.56
N GLY A 89 -17.48 -7.19 20.69
CA GLY A 89 -16.68 -7.80 21.74
C GLY A 89 -16.34 -6.81 22.85
N ARG A 90 -15.29 -7.12 23.63
CA ARG A 90 -14.88 -6.27 24.74
C ARG A 90 -14.05 -5.09 24.25
N ILE A 91 -14.51 -3.88 24.61
CA ILE A 91 -13.85 -2.60 24.28
C ILE A 91 -13.54 -1.81 25.54
N PRO A 92 -12.60 -0.85 25.54
CA PRO A 92 -12.36 0.06 26.66
C PRO A 92 -13.66 0.76 27.11
N GLU A 93 -13.84 0.95 28.44
CA GLU A 93 -15.06 1.51 29.02
C GLU A 93 -15.39 2.90 28.46
N GLU A 94 -14.34 3.70 28.12
CA GLU A 94 -14.48 5.06 27.59
C GLU A 94 -14.84 5.11 26.09
N TRP A 95 -14.74 3.99 25.38
CA TRP A 95 -15.04 3.96 23.94
C TRP A 95 -16.52 3.80 23.68
N GLU A 96 -16.99 4.37 22.61
CA GLU A 96 -18.35 4.16 22.10
C GLU A 96 -18.36 3.16 20.94
N VAL A 97 -19.51 2.58 20.66
CA VAL A 97 -19.77 1.84 19.41
C VAL A 97 -20.73 2.68 18.60
N VAL A 98 -20.33 3.04 17.40
CA VAL A 98 -21.12 3.87 16.48
C VAL A 98 -21.25 3.19 15.12
N GLU A 99 -22.30 3.49 14.40
CA GLU A 99 -22.41 3.12 12.98
C GLU A 99 -21.68 4.17 12.12
N LEU A 100 -21.01 3.71 11.05
CA LEU A 100 -20.31 4.64 10.15
C LEU A 100 -21.23 5.72 9.58
N GLY A 101 -22.50 5.38 9.35
CA GLY A 101 -23.51 6.34 8.92
C GLY A 101 -23.83 7.46 9.93
N GLU A 102 -23.49 7.26 11.21
CA GLU A 102 -23.66 8.30 12.25
C GLU A 102 -22.54 9.33 12.23
N ILE A 103 -21.33 8.95 11.78
CA ILE A 103 -20.15 9.82 11.86
C ILE A 103 -19.86 10.59 10.57
N PHE A 104 -20.29 10.10 9.40
CA PHE A 104 -20.07 10.78 8.14
C PHE A 104 -21.21 10.54 7.12
N LYS A 105 -21.17 11.32 6.04
CA LYS A 105 -22.01 11.15 4.85
C LYS A 105 -21.13 10.89 3.64
N LEU A 106 -21.43 9.82 2.91
CA LEU A 106 -20.77 9.47 1.65
C LEU A 106 -21.46 10.12 0.44
N LYS A 107 -20.68 10.39 -0.58
CA LYS A 107 -21.16 10.64 -1.95
C LYS A 107 -20.47 9.69 -2.92
N SER A 108 -21.19 9.34 -3.99
CA SER A 108 -20.58 8.72 -5.16
C SER A 108 -19.79 9.76 -5.94
N GLY A 109 -18.66 9.39 -6.47
CA GLY A 109 -17.96 10.20 -7.45
C GLY A 109 -18.78 10.36 -8.72
N THR A 110 -18.25 11.07 -9.68
CA THR A 110 -18.90 11.41 -10.97
C THR A 110 -18.07 10.85 -12.13
N PRO A 111 -18.62 10.68 -13.34
CA PRO A 111 -17.88 10.12 -14.46
C PRO A 111 -16.54 10.83 -14.66
N LYS A 112 -15.53 10.06 -15.07
CA LYS A 112 -14.17 10.56 -15.27
C LYS A 112 -14.16 11.75 -16.24
N PRO A 113 -13.46 12.87 -15.94
CA PRO A 113 -13.33 14.01 -16.83
C PRO A 113 -12.73 13.62 -18.18
N THR A 114 -13.25 14.20 -19.26
CA THR A 114 -12.80 13.92 -20.63
C THR A 114 -11.38 14.43 -20.92
N ASP A 115 -10.89 15.42 -20.17
CA ASP A 115 -9.55 15.98 -20.25
C ASP A 115 -8.52 15.19 -19.42
N THR A 116 -8.91 14.05 -18.79
CA THR A 116 -7.99 13.25 -17.97
C THR A 116 -6.80 12.77 -18.78
N SER A 117 -5.61 13.15 -18.35
CA SER A 117 -4.34 12.83 -19.01
C SER A 117 -3.22 12.61 -17.98
N ARG A 118 -1.96 12.52 -18.45
CA ARG A 118 -0.78 12.49 -17.57
C ARG A 118 -0.46 13.87 -16.97
N PHE A 119 -1.07 14.92 -17.48
CA PHE A 119 -0.84 16.31 -17.10
C PHE A 119 -2.17 16.97 -16.75
N GLY A 120 -2.18 17.75 -15.69
CA GLY A 120 -3.36 18.47 -15.22
C GLY A 120 -3.10 19.05 -13.84
N LYS A 121 -3.99 19.91 -13.38
CA LYS A 121 -3.83 20.62 -12.11
C LYS A 121 -4.22 19.73 -10.92
N TYR A 122 -5.25 18.91 -11.08
CA TYR A 122 -5.85 18.13 -10.00
C TYR A 122 -5.81 16.64 -10.30
N PRO A 123 -5.45 15.79 -9.31
CA PRO A 123 -5.51 14.35 -9.47
C PRO A 123 -6.95 13.87 -9.72
N VAL A 124 -7.09 12.85 -10.55
CA VAL A 124 -8.34 12.10 -10.77
C VAL A 124 -8.22 10.76 -10.08
N TYR A 125 -9.07 10.52 -9.10
CA TYR A 125 -9.04 9.35 -8.24
C TYR A 125 -10.06 8.30 -8.66
N GLY A 126 -9.63 7.04 -8.71
CA GLY A 126 -10.48 5.87 -8.92
C GLY A 126 -10.64 5.04 -7.66
N GLY A 127 -11.00 3.76 -7.82
CA GLY A 127 -11.12 2.82 -6.70
C GLY A 127 -9.79 2.50 -6.00
N ASN A 128 -8.64 2.70 -6.66
CA ASN A 128 -7.31 2.35 -6.13
C ASN A 128 -6.26 3.45 -6.39
N GLY A 129 -6.62 4.69 -6.13
CA GLY A 129 -5.66 5.80 -6.25
C GLY A 129 -5.81 6.62 -7.52
N VAL A 130 -4.72 7.28 -7.93
CA VAL A 130 -4.69 8.25 -9.01
C VAL A 130 -4.71 7.58 -10.40
N LEU A 131 -5.70 7.93 -11.22
CA LEU A 131 -5.85 7.46 -12.60
C LEU A 131 -5.21 8.40 -13.64
N GLY A 132 -4.90 9.62 -13.22
CA GLY A 132 -4.38 10.69 -14.06
C GLY A 132 -4.69 12.05 -13.45
N TYR A 133 -4.64 13.10 -14.28
CA TYR A 133 -4.85 14.47 -13.84
C TYR A 133 -5.84 15.18 -14.77
N SER A 134 -6.56 16.17 -14.23
CA SER A 134 -7.54 17.01 -14.94
C SER A 134 -7.37 18.46 -14.50
N ASN A 135 -7.96 19.39 -15.25
CA ASN A 135 -8.07 20.79 -14.83
C ASN A 135 -9.31 21.05 -13.98
N TYR A 136 -10.14 20.04 -13.77
CA TYR A 136 -11.37 20.12 -12.97
C TYR A 136 -11.22 19.31 -11.68
N LYS A 137 -11.96 19.72 -10.64
CA LYS A 137 -12.12 19.01 -9.38
C LYS A 137 -13.58 18.95 -8.96
N ASN A 138 -13.98 17.92 -8.21
CA ASN A 138 -15.30 17.80 -7.62
C ASN A 138 -15.28 17.74 -6.08
N PHE A 139 -14.08 17.81 -5.47
CA PHE A 139 -13.87 18.06 -4.04
C PHE A 139 -12.58 18.86 -3.82
N ASP A 140 -12.46 19.54 -2.66
CA ASP A 140 -11.42 20.54 -2.38
C ASP A 140 -10.84 20.48 -0.95
N ARG A 141 -10.97 19.36 -0.28
CA ARG A 141 -10.47 19.12 1.08
C ARG A 141 -9.99 17.69 1.25
N ASP A 142 -9.25 17.45 2.32
CA ASP A 142 -8.87 16.10 2.70
C ASP A 142 -10.10 15.23 2.91
N THR A 143 -10.11 14.06 2.31
CA THR A 143 -11.21 13.12 2.39
C THR A 143 -10.74 11.68 2.25
N ILE A 144 -11.53 10.76 2.81
CA ILE A 144 -11.34 9.32 2.63
C ILE A 144 -12.12 8.92 1.37
N ILE A 145 -11.41 8.21 0.48
CA ILE A 145 -11.97 7.59 -0.72
C ILE A 145 -12.08 6.09 -0.49
N ILE A 146 -13.18 5.50 -0.93
CA ILE A 146 -13.49 4.07 -0.80
C ILE A 146 -13.77 3.51 -2.20
N GLY A 147 -13.02 2.50 -2.61
CA GLY A 147 -13.25 1.78 -3.86
C GLY A 147 -14.61 1.11 -3.87
N ARG A 148 -15.37 1.29 -4.97
CA ARG A 148 -16.77 0.86 -5.02
C ARG A 148 -16.97 -0.46 -5.74
N VAL A 149 -16.19 -0.76 -6.77
CA VAL A 149 -16.44 -1.87 -7.71
C VAL A 149 -15.18 -2.65 -8.04
N GLY A 150 -15.38 -3.93 -8.40
CA GLY A 150 -14.33 -4.80 -8.93
C GLY A 150 -13.27 -5.18 -7.92
N GLU A 151 -12.05 -5.41 -8.41
CA GLU A 151 -10.90 -5.86 -7.63
C GLU A 151 -10.57 -4.93 -6.46
N TYR A 152 -10.81 -3.63 -6.63
CA TYR A 152 -10.53 -2.61 -5.61
C TYR A 152 -11.76 -2.25 -4.76
N CYS A 153 -12.80 -3.08 -4.79
CA CYS A 153 -13.97 -2.90 -3.95
C CYS A 153 -13.58 -2.94 -2.47
N GLY A 154 -13.92 -1.89 -1.71
CA GLY A 154 -13.56 -1.77 -0.29
C GLY A 154 -12.14 -1.29 0.00
N SER A 155 -11.30 -0.99 -1.01
CA SER A 155 -10.02 -0.30 -0.79
C SER A 155 -10.26 1.10 -0.23
N VAL A 156 -9.38 1.57 0.64
CA VAL A 156 -9.49 2.88 1.29
C VAL A 156 -8.18 3.65 1.20
N TYR A 157 -8.26 4.95 0.98
CA TYR A 157 -7.11 5.86 1.03
C TYR A 157 -7.55 7.32 1.26
N VAL A 158 -6.62 8.16 1.68
CA VAL A 158 -6.85 9.59 1.86
C VAL A 158 -6.41 10.35 0.60
N ALA A 159 -7.21 11.33 0.20
CA ALA A 159 -6.90 12.24 -0.87
C ALA A 159 -7.13 13.69 -0.41
N THR A 160 -6.36 14.65 -0.95
CA THR A 160 -6.41 16.06 -0.51
C THR A 160 -7.46 16.86 -1.27
N GLU A 161 -7.31 17.00 -2.56
CA GLU A 161 -8.26 17.64 -3.46
C GLU A 161 -8.21 16.97 -4.84
N GLY A 162 -9.25 17.11 -5.65
CA GLY A 162 -9.26 16.54 -6.99
C GLY A 162 -10.64 16.11 -7.50
N TRP A 163 -10.63 15.09 -8.31
CA TRP A 163 -11.84 14.52 -8.90
C TRP A 163 -11.98 13.05 -8.51
N VAL A 164 -13.07 12.70 -7.84
CA VAL A 164 -13.44 11.30 -7.56
C VAL A 164 -14.33 10.79 -8.67
N THR A 165 -13.94 9.65 -9.27
CA THR A 165 -14.72 8.99 -10.31
C THR A 165 -15.86 8.16 -9.75
N ASP A 166 -16.84 7.80 -10.58
CA ASP A 166 -18.02 6.99 -10.23
C ASP A 166 -17.70 5.56 -9.76
N ASN A 167 -16.46 5.11 -9.95
CA ASN A 167 -15.95 3.84 -9.39
C ASN A 167 -15.53 3.93 -7.92
N ALA A 168 -15.74 5.08 -7.28
CA ALA A 168 -15.41 5.29 -5.87
C ALA A 168 -16.50 6.09 -5.13
N LEU A 169 -16.51 5.90 -3.81
CA LEU A 169 -17.26 6.71 -2.85
C LEU A 169 -16.28 7.60 -2.11
N TYR A 170 -16.73 8.73 -1.58
CA TYR A 170 -15.89 9.58 -0.73
C TYR A 170 -16.68 10.19 0.42
N VAL A 171 -16.00 10.51 1.53
CA VAL A 171 -16.58 11.18 2.68
C VAL A 171 -16.86 12.65 2.32
N ALA A 172 -18.10 12.96 2.01
CA ALA A 172 -18.51 14.29 1.60
C ALA A 172 -18.74 15.23 2.79
N GLU A 173 -19.08 14.70 3.95
CA GLU A 173 -19.39 15.47 5.15
C GLU A 173 -19.06 14.66 6.41
N LYS A 174 -18.38 15.29 7.37
CA LYS A 174 -18.19 14.77 8.72
C LYS A 174 -19.33 15.25 9.61
N LYS A 175 -20.10 14.34 10.16
CA LYS A 175 -21.19 14.64 11.11
C LYS A 175 -20.67 14.86 12.52
N VAL A 176 -19.53 14.23 12.83
CA VAL A 176 -18.80 14.37 14.09
C VAL A 176 -17.32 14.60 13.81
N THR A 177 -16.59 15.09 14.81
CA THR A 177 -15.14 15.26 14.69
C THR A 177 -14.42 13.93 14.81
N PHE A 178 -13.64 13.56 13.83
CA PHE A 178 -12.72 12.43 13.85
C PHE A 178 -11.47 12.72 13.01
N LEU A 179 -10.42 11.93 13.25
CA LEU A 179 -9.17 12.02 12.51
C LEU A 179 -9.23 11.09 11.28
N ASP A 180 -8.98 11.63 10.08
CA ASP A 180 -9.06 10.85 8.84
C ASP A 180 -8.08 9.68 8.83
N LEU A 181 -6.87 9.86 9.35
CA LEU A 181 -5.88 8.80 9.46
C LEU A 181 -6.29 7.68 10.43
N PHE A 182 -6.98 8.03 11.53
CA PHE A 182 -7.54 7.01 12.42
C PHE A 182 -8.59 6.19 11.69
N LEU A 183 -9.53 6.87 11.05
CA LEU A 183 -10.60 6.19 10.32
C LEU A 183 -10.05 5.37 9.14
N LEU A 184 -9.04 5.87 8.42
CA LEU A 184 -8.34 5.12 7.39
C LEU A 184 -7.82 3.78 7.91
N HIS A 185 -6.99 3.80 8.96
CA HIS A 185 -6.44 2.57 9.55
C HIS A 185 -7.52 1.64 10.08
N LEU A 186 -8.58 2.19 10.66
CA LEU A 186 -9.70 1.38 11.14
C LEU A 186 -10.44 0.69 9.98
N LEU A 187 -10.71 1.40 8.88
CA LEU A 187 -11.36 0.83 7.70
C LEU A 187 -10.47 -0.20 6.98
N GLU A 188 -9.15 0.02 6.95
CA GLU A 188 -8.16 -0.98 6.48
C GLU A 188 -8.22 -2.25 7.35
N TYR A 189 -8.23 -2.09 8.69
CA TYR A 189 -8.27 -3.21 9.63
C TYR A 189 -9.56 -4.02 9.50
N ILE A 190 -10.72 -3.36 9.38
CA ILE A 190 -12.02 -4.00 9.20
C ILE A 190 -12.05 -4.78 7.87
N ASN A 191 -11.31 -4.34 6.86
CA ASN A 191 -11.32 -4.89 5.51
C ASN A 191 -12.73 -4.82 4.89
N LEU A 192 -13.09 -3.65 4.40
CA LEU A 192 -14.43 -3.37 3.86
C LEU A 192 -14.85 -4.35 2.76
N ASN A 193 -13.91 -4.95 2.03
CA ASN A 193 -14.23 -5.92 0.97
C ASN A 193 -15.09 -7.09 1.49
N LYS A 194 -14.91 -7.48 2.75
CA LYS A 194 -15.71 -8.57 3.39
C LYS A 194 -17.21 -8.28 3.45
N TYR A 195 -17.61 -7.03 3.32
CA TYR A 195 -18.99 -6.58 3.37
C TYR A 195 -19.58 -6.35 1.97
N SER A 196 -18.79 -6.52 0.91
CA SER A 196 -19.27 -6.34 -0.46
C SER A 196 -20.35 -7.36 -0.82
N ALA A 197 -21.28 -6.96 -1.69
CA ALA A 197 -22.29 -7.88 -2.21
C ALA A 197 -21.66 -8.96 -3.10
N GLU A 198 -21.98 -10.22 -2.84
CA GLU A 198 -21.42 -11.40 -3.56
C GLU A 198 -22.08 -11.69 -4.93
N THR A 199 -22.86 -10.79 -5.48
CA THR A 199 -23.58 -10.98 -6.73
C THR A 199 -22.71 -10.63 -7.95
N GLY A 200 -21.89 -11.57 -8.39
CA GLY A 200 -21.07 -11.45 -9.59
C GLY A 200 -19.83 -10.57 -9.39
N GLN A 201 -19.88 -9.29 -9.71
CA GLN A 201 -18.79 -8.34 -9.44
C GLN A 201 -18.95 -7.73 -8.04
N PRO A 202 -17.91 -7.74 -7.19
CA PRO A 202 -17.96 -7.10 -5.88
C PRO A 202 -18.42 -5.64 -5.98
N LEU A 203 -19.43 -5.28 -5.16
CA LEU A 203 -19.99 -3.93 -5.14
C LEU A 203 -20.14 -3.43 -3.71
N MET A 204 -19.63 -2.22 -3.45
CA MET A 204 -19.79 -1.50 -2.19
C MET A 204 -20.83 -0.38 -2.38
N THR A 205 -21.88 -0.38 -1.56
CA THR A 205 -22.89 0.68 -1.54
C THR A 205 -22.77 1.54 -0.29
N GLN A 206 -23.35 2.73 -0.31
CA GLN A 206 -23.37 3.62 0.85
C GLN A 206 -24.11 2.95 2.04
N SER A 207 -25.23 2.26 1.77
CA SER A 207 -26.01 1.58 2.82
C SER A 207 -25.20 0.48 3.52
N ILE A 208 -24.48 -0.35 2.77
CA ILE A 208 -23.60 -1.37 3.34
C ILE A 208 -22.58 -0.73 4.30
N ILE A 209 -21.96 0.38 3.88
CA ILE A 209 -20.95 1.06 4.72
C ILE A 209 -21.60 1.68 5.95
N TYR A 210 -22.77 2.32 5.80
CA TYR A 210 -23.42 3.01 6.92
C TYR A 210 -23.80 2.11 8.07
N ASP A 211 -24.16 0.84 7.80
CA ASP A 211 -24.57 -0.13 8.81
C ASP A 211 -23.38 -0.79 9.56
N ILE A 212 -22.14 -0.51 9.14
CA ILE A 212 -20.96 -1.08 9.78
C ILE A 212 -20.73 -0.40 11.13
N LYS A 213 -20.74 -1.18 12.19
CA LYS A 213 -20.42 -0.75 13.56
C LYS A 213 -18.91 -0.75 13.77
N ILE A 214 -18.44 0.32 14.40
CA ILE A 214 -17.01 0.50 14.71
C ILE A 214 -16.82 0.91 16.19
N PRO A 215 -15.67 0.56 16.78
CA PRO A 215 -15.26 1.15 18.05
C PRO A 215 -14.78 2.59 17.80
N PHE A 216 -15.22 3.52 18.64
CA PHE A 216 -14.95 4.94 18.45
C PHE A 216 -14.33 5.55 19.71
N PRO A 217 -12.98 5.67 19.76
CA PRO A 217 -12.27 6.28 20.88
C PRO A 217 -12.38 7.80 20.91
N PRO A 218 -12.11 8.44 22.06
CA PRO A 218 -11.96 9.90 22.14
C PRO A 218 -10.90 10.42 21.17
N LEU A 219 -11.07 11.67 20.70
CA LEU A 219 -10.20 12.28 19.66
C LEU A 219 -8.71 12.27 20.05
N SER A 220 -8.39 12.52 21.33
CA SER A 220 -7.02 12.47 21.84
C SER A 220 -6.37 11.09 21.68
N GLU A 221 -7.15 10.04 21.81
CA GLU A 221 -6.67 8.67 21.62
C GLU A 221 -6.58 8.30 20.13
N GLN A 222 -7.56 8.76 19.32
CA GLN A 222 -7.44 8.66 17.85
C GLN A 222 -6.11 9.25 17.34
N MET A 223 -5.70 10.40 17.88
CA MET A 223 -4.42 11.05 17.54
C MET A 223 -3.22 10.18 17.89
N ARG A 224 -3.20 9.59 19.10
CA ARG A 224 -2.10 8.72 19.55
C ARG A 224 -2.01 7.46 18.68
N ILE A 225 -3.13 6.77 18.45
CA ILE A 225 -3.20 5.57 17.61
C ILE A 225 -2.72 5.87 16.19
N SER A 226 -3.22 6.94 15.59
CA SER A 226 -2.83 7.35 14.23
C SER A 226 -1.36 7.66 14.12
N SER A 227 -0.80 8.36 15.11
CA SER A 227 0.63 8.71 15.12
C SER A 227 1.51 7.46 15.09
N ILE A 228 1.17 6.44 15.90
CA ILE A 228 1.93 5.18 15.95
C ILE A 228 1.83 4.42 14.62
N LEU A 229 0.62 4.26 14.08
CA LEU A 229 0.42 3.53 12.84
C LEU A 229 1.04 4.24 11.64
N SER A 230 0.92 5.58 11.56
CA SER A 230 1.55 6.37 10.49
C SER A 230 3.07 6.30 10.51
N GLN A 231 3.72 6.24 11.69
CA GLN A 231 5.18 6.04 11.77
C GLN A 231 5.62 4.70 11.17
N ILE A 232 4.81 3.66 11.35
CA ILE A 232 5.09 2.35 10.74
C ILE A 232 4.89 2.42 9.22
N ASP A 233 3.83 3.08 8.75
CA ASP A 233 3.59 3.26 7.32
C ASP A 233 4.71 4.05 6.63
N GLU A 234 5.16 5.15 7.25
CA GLU A 234 6.33 5.89 6.75
C GLU A 234 7.59 5.02 6.69
N THR A 235 7.78 4.13 7.68
CA THR A 235 8.94 3.22 7.68
C THR A 235 8.84 2.22 6.54
N ILE A 236 7.66 1.61 6.33
CA ILE A 236 7.42 0.70 5.21
C ILE A 236 7.64 1.41 3.88
N GLU A 237 7.15 2.62 3.72
CA GLU A 237 7.32 3.42 2.50
C GLU A 237 8.80 3.73 2.23
N LYS A 238 9.56 4.11 3.25
CA LYS A 238 11.02 4.35 3.14
C LYS A 238 11.76 3.11 2.66
N GLU A 239 11.46 1.94 3.22
CA GLU A 239 12.06 0.67 2.82
C GLU A 239 11.65 0.27 1.38
N GLN A 240 10.39 0.48 0.99
CA GLN A 240 9.94 0.25 -0.39
C GLN A 240 10.66 1.16 -1.40
N ASN A 241 10.81 2.45 -1.08
CA ASN A 241 11.56 3.40 -1.89
C ASN A 241 13.05 3.03 -1.98
N TYR A 242 13.63 2.50 -0.90
CA TYR A 242 15.01 2.00 -0.89
C TYR A 242 15.14 0.78 -1.79
N LYS A 243 14.22 -0.20 -1.70
CA LYS A 243 14.17 -1.36 -2.59
C LYS A 243 14.13 -0.96 -4.06
N GLN A 244 13.25 -0.03 -4.44
CA GLN A 244 13.18 0.47 -5.82
C GLN A 244 14.50 1.08 -6.32
N LYS A 245 15.25 1.75 -5.43
CA LYS A 245 16.59 2.25 -5.79
C LYS A 245 17.57 1.11 -6.02
N LEU A 246 17.57 0.08 -5.18
CA LEU A 246 18.40 -1.11 -5.36
C LEU A 246 18.09 -1.84 -6.67
N GLU A 247 16.82 -2.00 -7.01
CA GLU A 247 16.38 -2.61 -8.28
C GLU A 247 16.88 -1.82 -9.51
N LYS A 248 16.82 -0.49 -9.45
CA LYS A 248 17.39 0.37 -10.50
C LYS A 248 18.91 0.24 -10.60
N ILE A 249 19.62 0.17 -9.46
CA ILE A 249 21.07 -0.05 -9.44
C ILE A 249 21.38 -1.43 -10.03
N LYS A 250 20.65 -2.49 -9.65
CA LYS A 250 20.81 -3.83 -10.22
C LYS A 250 20.66 -3.78 -11.75
N GLN A 251 19.60 -3.14 -12.24
CA GLN A 251 19.37 -3.02 -13.68
C GLN A 251 20.54 -2.33 -14.40
N GLY A 252 21.07 -1.22 -13.85
CA GLY A 252 22.25 -0.55 -14.40
C GLY A 252 23.50 -1.42 -14.36
N LEU A 253 23.76 -2.11 -13.24
CA LEU A 253 24.88 -3.05 -13.14
C LEU A 253 24.78 -4.18 -14.15
N MET A 254 23.60 -4.76 -14.35
CA MET A 254 23.39 -5.80 -15.36
C MET A 254 23.66 -5.27 -16.78
N GLU A 255 23.18 -4.06 -17.10
CA GLU A 255 23.45 -3.43 -18.39
C GLU A 255 24.95 -3.20 -18.62
N ASP A 256 25.65 -2.66 -17.63
CA ASP A 256 27.06 -2.31 -17.77
C ASP A 256 27.99 -3.54 -17.75
N LEU A 257 27.75 -4.49 -16.85
CA LEU A 257 28.66 -5.64 -16.63
C LEU A 257 28.39 -6.79 -17.59
N LEU A 258 27.13 -7.16 -17.84
CA LEU A 258 26.80 -8.29 -18.72
C LEU A 258 26.99 -7.98 -20.21
N THR A 259 26.92 -6.70 -20.58
CA THR A 259 27.23 -6.27 -21.97
C THR A 259 28.71 -5.99 -22.20
N GLY A 260 29.54 -6.02 -21.14
CA GLY A 260 30.96 -5.68 -21.21
C GLY A 260 31.26 -4.19 -21.40
N LYS A 261 30.26 -3.31 -21.26
CA LYS A 261 30.42 -1.87 -21.31
C LYS A 261 31.35 -1.35 -20.22
N VAL A 262 31.28 -1.98 -19.03
CA VAL A 262 32.18 -1.78 -17.91
C VAL A 262 32.87 -3.09 -17.56
N ARG A 263 34.22 -3.05 -17.45
CA ARG A 263 35.04 -4.22 -17.11
C ARG A 263 35.45 -4.15 -15.63
N VAL A 264 35.47 -5.32 -14.96
CA VAL A 264 35.81 -5.41 -13.52
C VAL A 264 37.27 -5.85 -13.27
N ASN A 265 38.13 -5.84 -14.27
CA ASN A 265 39.51 -6.29 -14.19
C ASN A 265 40.36 -5.50 -13.17
N CYS A 266 40.05 -4.22 -12.94
CA CYS A 266 40.70 -3.43 -11.90
C CYS A 266 40.43 -3.95 -10.49
N LEU A 267 39.22 -4.44 -10.22
CA LEU A 267 38.84 -5.01 -8.91
C LEU A 267 39.48 -6.38 -8.65
N ILE A 268 39.88 -7.10 -9.70
CA ILE A 268 40.56 -8.39 -9.60
C ILE A 268 42.03 -8.19 -9.22
N LYS A 269 42.71 -7.18 -9.78
CA LYS A 269 44.13 -6.87 -9.50
C LYS A 269 44.38 -6.45 -8.06
N GLU A 270 43.49 -5.67 -7.46
CA GLU A 270 43.64 -5.22 -6.06
C GLU A 270 43.66 -6.36 -5.03
N ILE A 271 43.01 -7.49 -5.34
CA ILE A 271 43.00 -8.67 -4.47
C ILE A 271 44.37 -9.38 -4.43
N TYR A 272 45.11 -9.35 -5.55
CA TYR A 272 46.44 -9.97 -5.67
C TYR A 272 47.59 -9.08 -5.15
N GLU A 273 47.39 -7.77 -4.97
CA GLU A 273 48.40 -6.86 -4.42
C GLU A 273 48.33 -6.73 -2.88
N GLN A 274 47.24 -7.22 -2.24
CA GLN A 274 47.04 -7.20 -0.78
C GLN A 274 47.29 -8.57 -0.09
N GLY A 275 47.68 -9.63 -0.81
CA GLY A 275 48.02 -10.95 -0.33
C GLY A 275 49.53 -11.24 -0.49
#